data_f3b904905499d421e66c87b9ac33582f
#
_entry.id   f3b904905499d421e66c87b9ac33582f
#
_cell.length_a   1.000
_cell.length_b   1.000
_cell.length_c   1.000
_cell.angle_alpha   90.00
_cell.angle_beta   90.00
_cell.angle_gamma   90.00
#
_symmetry.space_group_name_H-M   'P 1'
#
loop_
_entity.id
_entity.type
_entity.pdbx_description
1 polymer ?
#
loop_
_entity_poly.entity_id
_entity_poly.type
_entity_poly.pdbx_seq_one_letter_code
_entity_poly.pdbx_strand_id
1 'polypeptide(L)'
;MPEFPFTARTQEDFLSVWSDRRNFLIGQELIAFDTPMPSTEEIVDILRKHPDSRIQFLGMDDESDKESLVEKFKTAPLEQIVDLPFSLANFFLHNFYEPNGFLRDFQRNVMIPWRTFLSQVGLTWQRCYPIFFISGKNCSSTYHVDVSHVVAWQVHGVKVFNGFKDPEGHASVQHIVDNRNEYRYEEIPEIDPDLVLTYRMTPGDILWNQLLTPHWVTAEDEIAVSVNISHGGIAQNGEFCLNEQALRKRWEDKPEEAWLVDERY
;
A
#
# COMPACT_ATOMS: atom_id res chain seq x y z
N MET A 1 2.70 -17.63 19.37
CA MET A 1 2.43 -16.65 18.30
C MET A 1 1.16 -15.91 18.67
N PRO A 2 1.05 -14.63 18.40
CA PRO A 2 -0.17 -13.88 18.69
C PRO A 2 -1.36 -14.44 17.89
N GLU A 3 -2.56 -14.23 18.43
CA GLU A 3 -3.82 -14.54 17.73
C GLU A 3 -4.15 -13.41 16.74
N PHE A 4 -4.63 -13.75 15.55
CA PHE A 4 -5.03 -12.80 14.51
C PHE A 4 -6.57 -12.75 14.37
N PRO A 5 -7.16 -11.56 14.11
CA PRO A 5 -6.54 -10.27 13.78
C PRO A 5 -5.76 -9.68 14.97
N PHE A 6 -4.63 -9.04 14.69
CA PHE A 6 -3.66 -8.56 15.68
C PHE A 6 -3.38 -7.05 15.55
N THR A 7 -3.16 -6.39 16.67
CA THR A 7 -2.69 -5.00 16.74
C THR A 7 -1.44 -4.94 17.61
N ALA A 8 -0.31 -4.55 17.03
CA ALA A 8 0.92 -4.29 17.75
C ALA A 8 0.80 -2.99 18.55
N ARG A 9 0.90 -3.07 19.88
CA ARG A 9 0.75 -1.94 20.80
C ARG A 9 2.05 -1.54 21.48
N THR A 10 3.05 -2.42 21.41
CA THR A 10 4.41 -2.21 21.94
C THR A 10 5.45 -2.51 20.86
N GLN A 11 6.68 -2.04 21.06
CA GLN A 11 7.79 -2.38 20.16
C GLN A 11 8.05 -3.90 20.13
N GLU A 12 7.87 -4.58 21.25
CA GLU A 12 8.01 -6.04 21.35
C GLU A 12 6.93 -6.76 20.52
N ASP A 13 5.67 -6.28 20.60
CA ASP A 13 4.59 -6.80 19.75
C ASP A 13 4.95 -6.67 18.26
N PHE A 14 5.37 -5.48 17.85
CA PHE A 14 5.75 -5.22 16.45
C PHE A 14 6.89 -6.16 16.00
N LEU A 15 7.95 -6.26 16.81
CA LEU A 15 9.10 -7.12 16.52
C LEU A 15 8.75 -8.61 16.48
N SER A 16 7.73 -9.03 17.22
CA SER A 16 7.30 -10.44 17.23
C SER A 16 6.62 -10.88 15.93
N VAL A 17 6.12 -9.93 15.10
CA VAL A 17 5.32 -10.20 13.90
C VAL A 17 5.75 -9.46 12.64
N TRP A 18 6.68 -8.50 12.69
CA TRP A 18 7.04 -7.66 11.53
C TRP A 18 7.47 -8.48 10.30
N SER A 19 8.07 -9.64 10.53
CA SER A 19 8.50 -10.59 9.50
C SER A 19 7.49 -11.69 9.19
N ASP A 20 6.31 -11.67 9.82
CA ASP A 20 5.20 -12.59 9.52
C ASP A 20 4.44 -12.10 8.27
N ARG A 21 4.03 -13.01 7.40
CA ARG A 21 3.25 -12.68 6.20
C ARG A 21 1.78 -12.35 6.48
N ARG A 22 1.32 -12.48 7.72
CA ARG A 22 -0.02 -12.03 8.11
C ARG A 22 -0.01 -10.54 8.38
N ASN A 23 -1.00 -9.85 7.82
CA ASN A 23 -1.19 -8.42 8.04
C ASN A 23 -1.56 -8.15 9.49
N PHE A 24 -1.18 -6.97 10.01
CA PHE A 24 -1.57 -6.54 11.35
C PHE A 24 -1.65 -5.01 11.46
N LEU A 25 -2.45 -4.54 12.40
CA LEU A 25 -2.53 -3.11 12.71
C LEU A 25 -1.36 -2.70 13.64
N ILE A 26 -0.92 -1.46 13.49
CA ILE A 26 0.00 -0.79 14.39
C ILE A 26 -0.82 0.18 15.24
N GLY A 27 -0.85 -0.02 16.55
CA GLY A 27 -1.62 0.81 17.47
C GLY A 27 -1.11 2.25 17.52
N GLN A 28 -2.02 3.20 17.66
CA GLN A 28 -1.71 4.63 17.71
C GLN A 28 -0.86 5.01 18.94
N GLU A 29 -0.88 4.20 20.00
CA GLU A 29 0.01 4.31 21.15
C GLU A 29 1.47 4.01 20.81
N LEU A 30 1.71 3.25 19.75
CA LEU A 30 3.05 2.90 19.29
C LEU A 30 3.57 3.94 18.30
N ILE A 31 2.75 4.30 17.31
CA ILE A 31 3.01 5.37 16.37
C ILE A 31 1.70 5.95 15.83
N ALA A 32 1.64 7.27 15.74
CA ALA A 32 0.56 8.01 15.10
C ALA A 32 1.13 9.07 14.17
N PHE A 33 0.50 9.28 13.03
CA PHE A 33 0.88 10.34 12.09
C PHE A 33 -0.06 11.54 12.26
N ASP A 34 0.50 12.63 12.75
CA ASP A 34 -0.23 13.89 12.95
C ASP A 34 0.25 14.94 11.92
N THR A 35 -0.41 14.92 10.77
CA THR A 35 -0.19 15.91 9.73
C THR A 35 -1.52 16.31 9.09
N PRO A 36 -1.81 17.60 8.99
CA PRO A 36 -3.01 18.07 8.31
C PRO A 36 -3.02 17.60 6.86
N MET A 37 -4.12 16.99 6.46
CA MET A 37 -4.37 16.62 5.07
C MET A 37 -5.53 17.45 4.53
N PRO A 38 -5.50 17.85 3.24
CA PRO A 38 -6.64 18.46 2.59
C PRO A 38 -7.87 17.52 2.61
N SER A 39 -9.03 18.04 2.27
CA SER A 39 -10.23 17.19 2.11
C SER A 39 -10.03 16.13 1.03
N THR A 40 -10.86 15.09 1.05
CA THR A 40 -10.84 14.02 0.04
C THR A 40 -10.94 14.60 -1.37
N GLU A 41 -11.86 15.55 -1.57
CA GLU A 41 -12.10 16.20 -2.86
C GLU A 41 -10.88 16.98 -3.34
N GLU A 42 -10.23 17.71 -2.44
CA GLU A 42 -9.01 18.49 -2.77
C GLU A 42 -7.86 17.56 -3.15
N ILE A 43 -7.64 16.47 -2.40
CA ILE A 43 -6.59 15.49 -2.72
C ILE A 43 -6.85 14.84 -4.08
N VAL A 44 -8.10 14.41 -4.34
CA VAL A 44 -8.50 13.84 -5.63
C VAL A 44 -8.26 14.85 -6.75
N ASP A 45 -8.70 16.11 -6.58
CA ASP A 45 -8.57 17.13 -7.63
C ASP A 45 -7.11 17.49 -7.94
N ILE A 46 -6.25 17.50 -6.92
CA ILE A 46 -4.80 17.72 -7.11
C ILE A 46 -4.18 16.52 -7.83
N LEU A 47 -4.39 15.31 -7.33
CA LEU A 47 -3.67 14.14 -7.81
C LEU A 47 -4.17 13.64 -9.16
N ARG A 48 -5.47 13.74 -9.49
CA ARG A 48 -5.98 13.33 -10.80
C ARG A 48 -5.38 14.13 -11.97
N LYS A 49 -4.94 15.36 -11.73
CA LYS A 49 -4.32 16.26 -12.72
C LYS A 49 -2.80 16.07 -12.81
N HIS A 50 -2.20 15.35 -11.88
CA HIS A 50 -0.75 15.14 -11.88
C HIS A 50 -0.36 14.18 -13.03
N PRO A 51 0.68 14.50 -13.82
CA PRO A 51 1.06 13.71 -15.01
C PRO A 51 1.45 12.27 -14.67
N ASP A 52 2.05 12.05 -13.50
CA ASP A 52 2.50 10.72 -13.06
C ASP A 52 1.45 9.92 -12.30
N SER A 53 0.22 10.43 -12.19
CA SER A 53 -0.88 9.67 -11.58
C SER A 53 -1.35 8.56 -12.50
N ARG A 54 -1.39 7.35 -11.94
CA ARG A 54 -1.97 6.17 -12.60
C ARG A 54 -3.43 6.09 -12.22
N ILE A 55 -4.30 6.23 -13.20
CA ILE A 55 -5.75 6.17 -13.04
C ILE A 55 -6.26 4.94 -13.75
N GLN A 56 -7.07 4.14 -13.07
CA GLN A 56 -7.69 2.92 -13.60
C GLN A 56 -9.17 2.94 -13.29
N PHE A 57 -9.98 2.33 -14.15
CA PHE A 57 -11.41 2.11 -13.97
C PHE A 57 -11.67 0.61 -13.98
N LEU A 58 -12.38 0.13 -12.98
CA LEU A 58 -12.68 -1.28 -12.83
C LEU A 58 -13.81 -1.70 -13.80
N GLY A 59 -13.71 -2.91 -14.35
CA GLY A 59 -14.75 -3.50 -15.22
C GLY A 59 -14.80 -2.91 -16.63
N MET A 60 -13.73 -2.27 -17.11
CA MET A 60 -13.61 -1.78 -18.48
C MET A 60 -12.58 -2.59 -19.25
N ASP A 61 -13.00 -3.17 -20.37
CA ASP A 61 -12.14 -4.03 -21.20
C ASP A 61 -11.59 -3.29 -22.43
N ASP A 62 -12.30 -2.27 -22.96
CA ASP A 62 -11.88 -1.53 -24.14
C ASP A 62 -10.86 -0.43 -23.80
N GLU A 63 -9.68 -0.51 -24.40
CA GLU A 63 -8.57 0.42 -24.16
C GLU A 63 -8.89 1.85 -24.61
N SER A 64 -9.63 2.00 -25.74
CA SER A 64 -10.01 3.32 -26.26
C SER A 64 -11.00 4.03 -25.34
N ASP A 65 -11.90 3.29 -24.72
CA ASP A 65 -12.86 3.81 -23.75
C ASP A 65 -12.16 4.19 -22.45
N LYS A 66 -11.15 3.42 -22.02
CA LYS A 66 -10.31 3.73 -20.85
C LYS A 66 -9.57 5.07 -21.02
N GLU A 67 -8.89 5.28 -22.17
CA GLU A 67 -8.16 6.54 -22.41
C GLU A 67 -9.09 7.76 -22.39
N SER A 68 -10.24 7.65 -23.07
CA SER A 68 -11.25 8.71 -23.10
C SER A 68 -11.79 9.02 -21.70
N LEU A 69 -12.02 7.99 -20.88
CA LEU A 69 -12.52 8.15 -19.52
C LEU A 69 -11.45 8.73 -18.59
N VAL A 70 -10.17 8.35 -18.73
CA VAL A 70 -9.05 8.93 -17.99
C VAL A 70 -8.94 10.43 -18.29
N GLU A 71 -9.04 10.84 -19.55
CA GLU A 71 -8.97 12.24 -19.92
C GLU A 71 -10.18 13.03 -19.36
N LYS A 72 -11.37 12.46 -19.46
CA LYS A 72 -12.57 13.03 -18.80
C LYS A 72 -12.38 13.14 -17.30
N PHE A 73 -11.85 12.11 -16.65
CA PHE A 73 -11.61 12.12 -15.20
C PHE A 73 -10.63 13.22 -14.79
N LYS A 74 -9.61 13.49 -15.61
CA LYS A 74 -8.62 14.55 -15.36
C LYS A 74 -9.20 15.97 -15.52
N THR A 75 -10.15 16.16 -16.45
CA THR A 75 -10.58 17.49 -16.90
C THR A 75 -11.99 17.92 -16.46
N ALA A 76 -12.90 16.96 -16.26
CA ALA A 76 -14.28 17.27 -15.89
C ALA A 76 -14.39 17.84 -14.47
N PRO A 77 -15.46 18.61 -14.16
CA PRO A 77 -15.79 18.99 -12.79
C PRO A 77 -15.84 17.78 -11.86
N LEU A 78 -15.35 17.96 -10.62
CA LEU A 78 -15.18 16.85 -9.68
C LEU A 78 -16.52 16.15 -9.38
N GLU A 79 -17.60 16.89 -9.23
CA GLU A 79 -18.95 16.39 -8.97
C GLU A 79 -19.49 15.44 -10.05
N GLN A 80 -18.90 15.46 -11.26
CA GLN A 80 -19.30 14.58 -12.37
C GLN A 80 -18.55 13.25 -12.39
N ILE A 81 -17.51 13.13 -11.57
CA ILE A 81 -16.57 11.98 -11.60
C ILE A 81 -16.44 11.25 -10.28
N VAL A 82 -16.91 11.82 -9.16
CA VAL A 82 -16.79 11.22 -7.82
C VAL A 82 -17.49 9.88 -7.66
N ASP A 83 -18.51 9.62 -8.49
CA ASP A 83 -19.26 8.36 -8.46
C ASP A 83 -18.74 7.33 -9.48
N LEU A 84 -17.68 7.65 -10.23
CA LEU A 84 -17.05 6.69 -11.12
C LEU A 84 -16.28 5.63 -10.32
N PRO A 85 -16.26 4.37 -10.79
CA PRO A 85 -15.51 3.29 -10.14
C PRO A 85 -14.02 3.39 -10.50
N PHE A 86 -13.28 4.27 -9.83
CA PHE A 86 -11.87 4.52 -10.13
C PHE A 86 -10.94 4.05 -9.02
N SER A 87 -9.70 3.78 -9.42
CA SER A 87 -8.53 3.78 -8.53
C SER A 87 -7.48 4.75 -9.07
N LEU A 88 -6.79 5.44 -8.17
CA LEU A 88 -5.72 6.36 -8.49
C LEU A 88 -4.52 6.08 -7.60
N ALA A 89 -3.35 5.90 -8.21
CA ALA A 89 -2.08 5.81 -7.50
C ALA A 89 -1.12 6.92 -7.96
N ASN A 90 -0.47 7.59 -7.02
CA ASN A 90 0.59 8.55 -7.31
C ASN A 90 1.85 8.21 -6.51
N PHE A 91 2.94 7.94 -7.23
CA PHE A 91 4.23 7.52 -6.68
C PHE A 91 5.24 8.67 -6.58
N PHE A 92 4.97 9.81 -7.20
CA PHE A 92 5.91 10.92 -7.36
C PHE A 92 5.42 12.15 -6.60
N LEU A 93 5.68 12.19 -5.30
CA LEU A 93 5.14 13.22 -4.40
C LEU A 93 6.07 14.41 -4.17
N HIS A 94 7.29 14.40 -4.75
CA HIS A 94 8.32 15.40 -4.47
C HIS A 94 7.87 16.85 -4.78
N ASN A 95 7.05 17.06 -5.80
CA ASN A 95 6.52 18.38 -6.14
C ASN A 95 5.56 18.97 -5.07
N PHE A 96 5.04 18.11 -4.17
CA PHE A 96 4.11 18.54 -3.13
C PHE A 96 4.79 18.87 -1.79
N TYR A 97 6.10 18.67 -1.67
CA TYR A 97 6.88 19.01 -0.47
C TYR A 97 7.34 20.45 -0.40
N GLU A 98 7.14 21.23 -1.47
CA GLU A 98 7.45 22.65 -1.52
C GLU A 98 6.68 23.44 -0.44
N PRO A 99 7.15 24.65 -0.04
CA PRO A 99 6.54 25.42 1.06
C PRO A 99 5.03 25.67 0.92
N ASN A 100 4.52 25.71 -0.32
CA ASN A 100 3.09 25.88 -0.61
C ASN A 100 2.40 24.58 -0.99
N GLY A 101 3.13 23.46 -1.02
CA GLY A 101 2.58 22.16 -1.32
C GLY A 101 1.76 21.60 -0.16
N PHE A 102 0.77 20.78 -0.47
CA PHE A 102 -0.09 20.19 0.56
C PHE A 102 0.62 19.15 1.44
N LEU A 103 1.80 18.67 1.03
CA LEU A 103 2.65 17.76 1.79
C LEU A 103 3.89 18.44 2.41
N ARG A 104 3.91 19.77 2.53
CA ARG A 104 5.09 20.51 3.02
C ARG A 104 5.62 20.00 4.38
N ASP A 105 4.73 19.58 5.26
CA ASP A 105 5.08 19.08 6.61
C ASP A 105 5.17 17.56 6.70
N PHE A 106 4.87 16.85 5.60
CA PHE A 106 4.75 15.39 5.57
C PHE A 106 6.06 14.68 5.97
N GLN A 107 7.20 15.15 5.46
CA GLN A 107 8.49 14.57 5.81
C GLN A 107 8.74 14.66 7.33
N ARG A 108 8.46 15.81 7.93
CA ARG A 108 8.64 16.04 9.36
C ARG A 108 7.66 15.26 10.22
N ASN A 109 6.41 15.22 9.82
CA ASN A 109 5.31 14.71 10.65
C ASN A 109 4.99 13.22 10.41
N VAL A 110 5.44 12.64 9.29
CA VAL A 110 5.17 11.25 8.92
C VAL A 110 6.46 10.47 8.69
N MET A 111 7.28 10.88 7.71
CA MET A 111 8.42 10.06 7.29
C MET A 111 9.55 9.99 8.32
N ILE A 112 9.87 11.10 8.98
CA ILE A 112 10.89 11.13 10.05
C ILE A 112 10.42 10.30 11.27
N PRO A 113 9.21 10.52 11.84
CA PRO A 113 8.71 9.67 12.92
C PRO A 113 8.71 8.18 12.58
N TRP A 114 8.25 7.82 11.38
CA TRP A 114 8.23 6.44 10.93
C TRP A 114 9.63 5.81 10.87
N ARG A 115 10.56 6.49 10.20
CA ARG A 115 11.96 6.02 10.11
C ARG A 115 12.65 5.96 11.48
N THR A 116 12.33 6.90 12.37
CA THR A 116 12.83 6.89 13.75
C THR A 116 12.30 5.67 14.50
N PHE A 117 11.00 5.37 14.36
CA PHE A 117 10.41 4.17 14.96
C PHE A 117 11.10 2.89 14.45
N LEU A 118 11.29 2.73 13.12
CA LEU A 118 12.00 1.58 12.57
C LEU A 118 13.43 1.45 13.16
N SER A 119 14.15 2.57 13.28
CA SER A 119 15.49 2.57 13.89
C SER A 119 15.46 2.19 15.36
N GLN A 120 14.47 2.65 16.11
CA GLN A 120 14.31 2.33 17.55
C GLN A 120 14.04 0.84 17.78
N VAL A 121 13.33 0.18 16.87
CA VAL A 121 13.11 -1.27 16.92
C VAL A 121 14.24 -2.08 16.26
N GLY A 122 15.34 -1.43 15.89
CA GLY A 122 16.53 -2.10 15.33
C GLY A 122 16.40 -2.53 13.86
N LEU A 123 15.43 -1.96 13.14
CA LEU A 123 15.26 -2.19 11.71
C LEU A 123 16.01 -1.14 10.89
N THR A 124 16.60 -1.59 9.78
CA THR A 124 17.18 -0.75 8.73
C THR A 124 16.45 -0.97 7.42
N TRP A 125 16.60 -0.06 6.46
CA TRP A 125 15.97 -0.15 5.14
C TRP A 125 16.90 0.41 4.07
N GLN A 126 16.75 -0.03 2.83
CA GLN A 126 17.49 0.49 1.67
C GLN A 126 16.64 1.51 0.90
N ARG A 127 15.32 1.37 0.90
CA ARG A 127 14.37 2.24 0.22
C ARG A 127 13.15 2.46 1.12
N CYS A 128 12.68 3.72 1.20
CA CYS A 128 11.50 4.07 1.98
C CYS A 128 10.89 5.36 1.40
N TYR A 129 9.71 5.25 0.75
CA TYR A 129 9.03 6.37 0.11
C TYR A 129 7.50 6.23 0.18
N PRO A 130 6.77 7.35 0.24
CA PRO A 130 5.31 7.33 0.30
C PRO A 130 4.69 7.27 -1.10
N ILE A 131 3.49 6.69 -1.15
CA ILE A 131 2.63 6.57 -2.32
C ILE A 131 1.21 6.94 -1.89
N PHE A 132 0.48 7.73 -2.67
CA PHE A 132 -0.96 7.88 -2.47
C PHE A 132 -1.74 6.81 -3.23
N PHE A 133 -2.70 6.21 -2.54
CA PHE A 133 -3.71 5.33 -3.13
C PHE A 133 -5.10 5.84 -2.81
N ILE A 134 -5.86 6.19 -3.86
CA ILE A 134 -7.24 6.63 -3.76
C ILE A 134 -8.12 5.59 -4.44
N SER A 135 -9.16 5.17 -3.74
CA SER A 135 -10.19 4.27 -4.26
C SER A 135 -11.52 4.98 -4.30
N GLY A 136 -12.19 4.95 -5.44
CA GLY A 136 -13.58 5.38 -5.57
C GLY A 136 -14.52 4.53 -4.70
N LYS A 137 -15.77 4.97 -4.57
CA LYS A 137 -16.81 4.26 -3.78
C LYS A 137 -16.95 2.82 -4.25
N ASN A 138 -16.95 1.89 -3.30
CA ASN A 138 -17.11 0.45 -3.53
C ASN A 138 -16.06 -0.17 -4.50
N CYS A 139 -14.93 0.52 -4.71
CA CYS A 139 -13.86 0.03 -5.57
C CYS A 139 -12.89 -0.85 -4.80
N SER A 140 -12.44 -1.92 -5.44
CA SER A 140 -11.41 -2.80 -4.92
C SER A 140 -10.11 -2.63 -5.69
N SER A 141 -8.96 -2.79 -5.01
CA SER A 141 -7.74 -3.14 -5.72
C SER A 141 -7.86 -4.55 -6.28
N THR A 142 -7.09 -4.86 -7.30
CA THR A 142 -6.92 -6.25 -7.75
C THR A 142 -6.31 -7.11 -6.65
N TYR A 143 -6.56 -8.42 -6.67
CA TYR A 143 -5.80 -9.36 -5.86
C TYR A 143 -4.34 -9.40 -6.36
N HIS A 144 -3.38 -9.16 -5.47
CA HIS A 144 -1.97 -9.07 -5.86
C HIS A 144 -1.00 -9.34 -4.71
N VAL A 145 0.27 -9.37 -5.04
CA VAL A 145 1.39 -9.34 -4.09
C VAL A 145 2.29 -8.14 -4.39
N ASP A 146 2.79 -7.52 -3.33
CA ASP A 146 3.81 -6.48 -3.42
C ASP A 146 5.21 -7.06 -3.31
N VAL A 147 6.18 -6.45 -4.00
CA VAL A 147 7.61 -6.75 -3.85
C VAL A 147 8.32 -5.81 -2.89
N SER A 148 7.54 -5.20 -2.02
CA SER A 148 7.99 -4.28 -0.97
C SER A 148 7.18 -4.52 0.30
N HIS A 149 7.77 -4.22 1.45
CA HIS A 149 6.97 -4.08 2.66
C HIS A 149 6.20 -2.76 2.59
N VAL A 150 4.97 -2.76 3.03
CA VAL A 150 4.10 -1.58 2.95
C VAL A 150 3.50 -1.29 4.31
N VAL A 151 3.55 -0.01 4.70
CA VAL A 151 2.69 0.54 5.74
C VAL A 151 1.58 1.29 5.06
N ALA A 152 0.34 0.89 5.29
CA ALA A 152 -0.84 1.58 4.80
C ALA A 152 -1.41 2.45 5.94
N TRP A 153 -1.35 3.76 5.78
CA TRP A 153 -1.98 4.73 6.67
C TRP A 153 -3.27 5.23 6.07
N GLN A 154 -4.40 4.97 6.72
CA GLN A 154 -5.71 5.44 6.29
C GLN A 154 -5.88 6.91 6.64
N VAL A 155 -6.11 7.76 5.63
CA VAL A 155 -6.22 9.22 5.78
C VAL A 155 -7.67 9.67 5.76
N HIS A 156 -8.44 9.26 4.75
CA HIS A 156 -9.86 9.58 4.61
C HIS A 156 -10.65 8.36 4.16
N GLY A 157 -11.92 8.33 4.53
CA GLY A 157 -12.82 7.23 4.19
C GLY A 157 -12.42 5.91 4.85
N VAL A 158 -13.05 4.84 4.45
CA VAL A 158 -12.86 3.51 5.00
C VAL A 158 -12.39 2.54 3.93
N LYS A 159 -11.34 1.79 4.26
CA LYS A 159 -10.86 0.67 3.45
C LYS A 159 -10.89 -0.61 4.25
N VAL A 160 -11.32 -1.68 3.61
CA VAL A 160 -11.23 -3.04 4.13
C VAL A 160 -10.02 -3.71 3.50
N PHE A 161 -9.01 -3.99 4.29
CA PHE A 161 -7.80 -4.70 3.88
C PHE A 161 -7.98 -6.18 4.15
N ASN A 162 -7.83 -7.00 3.10
CA ASN A 162 -8.00 -8.44 3.16
C ASN A 162 -6.68 -9.15 2.84
N GLY A 163 -6.32 -10.08 3.69
CA GLY A 163 -5.18 -10.99 3.55
C GLY A 163 -5.60 -12.40 3.93
N PHE A 164 -4.66 -13.22 4.40
CA PHE A 164 -4.91 -14.62 4.71
C PHE A 164 -4.48 -14.97 6.13
N LYS A 165 -5.25 -15.85 6.80
CA LYS A 165 -4.90 -16.44 8.10
C LYS A 165 -3.69 -17.37 7.99
N ASP A 166 -3.56 -18.07 6.86
CA ASP A 166 -2.41 -18.89 6.48
C ASP A 166 -1.94 -18.52 5.06
N PRO A 167 -1.16 -17.42 4.91
CA PRO A 167 -0.69 -16.99 3.61
C PRO A 167 0.30 -17.97 2.96
N GLU A 168 1.06 -18.72 3.74
CA GLU A 168 2.00 -19.72 3.20
C GLU A 168 1.27 -20.93 2.63
N GLY A 169 0.24 -21.42 3.32
CA GLY A 169 -0.61 -22.51 2.81
C GLY A 169 -1.45 -22.09 1.61
N HIS A 170 -1.84 -20.80 1.53
CA HIS A 170 -2.58 -20.27 0.39
C HIS A 170 -1.68 -20.06 -0.85
N ALA A 171 -0.51 -19.43 -0.65
CA ALA A 171 0.45 -19.11 -1.70
C ALA A 171 1.86 -19.08 -1.11
N SER A 172 2.65 -20.12 -1.30
CA SER A 172 4.00 -20.20 -0.74
C SER A 172 4.90 -19.12 -1.33
N VAL A 173 5.87 -18.63 -0.54
CA VAL A 173 6.86 -17.65 -0.98
C VAL A 173 7.58 -18.12 -2.24
N GLN A 174 8.00 -19.39 -2.27
CA GLN A 174 8.73 -19.93 -3.42
C GLN A 174 7.88 -19.90 -4.68
N HIS A 175 6.60 -20.31 -4.58
CA HIS A 175 5.70 -20.28 -5.73
C HIS A 175 5.47 -18.85 -6.26
N ILE A 176 5.29 -17.88 -5.36
CA ILE A 176 5.14 -16.47 -5.73
C ILE A 176 6.41 -15.94 -6.41
N VAL A 177 7.58 -16.25 -5.88
CA VAL A 177 8.87 -15.81 -6.43
C VAL A 177 9.08 -16.37 -7.84
N ASP A 178 8.71 -17.64 -8.06
CA ASP A 178 8.88 -18.31 -9.36
C ASP A 178 7.85 -17.85 -10.40
N ASN A 179 6.62 -17.53 -9.96
CA ASN A 179 5.46 -17.29 -10.82
C ASN A 179 4.81 -15.91 -10.53
N ARG A 180 5.60 -14.90 -10.24
CA ARG A 180 5.14 -13.58 -9.76
C ARG A 180 4.03 -12.97 -10.62
N ASN A 181 4.07 -13.13 -11.94
CA ASN A 181 3.08 -12.56 -12.85
C ASN A 181 1.70 -13.21 -12.71
N GLU A 182 1.62 -14.43 -12.16
CA GLU A 182 0.36 -15.12 -11.89
C GLU A 182 -0.39 -14.54 -10.68
N TYR A 183 0.24 -13.67 -9.87
CA TYR A 183 -0.35 -13.02 -8.69
C TYR A 183 -0.78 -11.58 -8.96
N ARG A 184 -1.26 -11.32 -10.18
CA ARG A 184 -1.91 -10.05 -10.57
C ARG A 184 -3.20 -10.39 -11.29
N TYR A 185 -4.26 -10.56 -10.52
CA TYR A 185 -5.57 -10.86 -11.09
C TYR A 185 -6.32 -9.58 -11.38
N GLU A 186 -7.01 -9.50 -12.50
CA GLU A 186 -7.92 -8.39 -12.81
C GLU A 186 -9.13 -8.38 -11.88
N GLU A 187 -9.56 -9.57 -11.47
CA GLU A 187 -10.66 -9.77 -10.53
C GLU A 187 -10.18 -10.46 -9.25
N ILE A 188 -10.91 -10.26 -8.15
CA ILE A 188 -10.66 -10.98 -6.91
C ILE A 188 -11.17 -12.41 -7.12
N PRO A 189 -10.32 -13.45 -6.97
CA PRO A 189 -10.75 -14.83 -7.10
C PRO A 189 -11.80 -15.18 -6.02
N GLU A 190 -12.59 -16.21 -6.26
CA GLU A 190 -13.50 -16.72 -5.23
C GLU A 190 -12.65 -17.37 -4.11
N ILE A 191 -12.72 -16.77 -2.92
CA ILE A 191 -11.95 -17.17 -1.75
C ILE A 191 -12.91 -17.52 -0.63
N ASP A 192 -12.68 -18.65 0.03
CA ASP A 192 -13.42 -19.02 1.23
C ASP A 192 -13.24 -17.93 2.31
N PRO A 193 -14.31 -17.29 2.77
CA PRO A 193 -14.25 -16.26 3.80
C PRO A 193 -13.56 -16.71 5.10
N ASP A 194 -13.63 -18.00 5.41
CA ASP A 194 -13.00 -18.56 6.61
C ASP A 194 -11.47 -18.54 6.54
N LEU A 195 -10.87 -18.41 5.35
CA LEU A 195 -9.43 -18.29 5.15
C LEU A 195 -8.95 -16.84 5.20
N VAL A 196 -9.87 -15.89 5.11
CA VAL A 196 -9.55 -14.46 5.01
C VAL A 196 -9.26 -13.86 6.38
N LEU A 197 -8.22 -13.01 6.42
CA LEU A 197 -7.87 -12.13 7.53
C LEU A 197 -8.21 -10.70 7.14
N THR A 198 -9.21 -10.12 7.80
CA THR A 198 -9.79 -8.83 7.40
C THR A 198 -9.54 -7.75 8.44
N TYR A 199 -9.16 -6.56 7.99
CA TYR A 199 -9.03 -5.35 8.79
C TYR A 199 -9.85 -4.21 8.17
N ARG A 200 -10.82 -3.70 8.90
CA ARG A 200 -11.56 -2.49 8.53
C ARG A 200 -10.81 -1.28 9.05
N MET A 201 -10.19 -0.52 8.14
CA MET A 201 -9.35 0.63 8.44
C MET A 201 -10.14 1.93 8.34
N THR A 202 -10.15 2.67 9.43
CA THR A 202 -10.72 4.02 9.54
C THR A 202 -9.62 5.08 9.57
N PRO A 203 -9.93 6.38 9.37
CA PRO A 203 -8.92 7.43 9.42
C PRO A 203 -8.07 7.40 10.69
N GLY A 204 -6.75 7.40 10.51
CA GLY A 204 -5.75 7.26 11.57
C GLY A 204 -5.19 5.85 11.74
N ASP A 205 -5.87 4.81 11.23
CA ASP A 205 -5.37 3.44 11.32
C ASP A 205 -4.13 3.23 10.44
N ILE A 206 -3.22 2.42 10.95
CA ILE A 206 -1.96 2.06 10.29
C ILE A 206 -1.86 0.54 10.23
N LEU A 207 -1.68 -0.03 9.03
CA LEU A 207 -1.56 -1.46 8.81
C LEU A 207 -0.20 -1.80 8.20
N TRP A 208 0.43 -2.85 8.72
CA TRP A 208 1.63 -3.44 8.14
C TRP A 208 1.27 -4.58 7.19
N ASN A 209 1.80 -4.52 5.97
CA ASN A 209 1.75 -5.56 4.96
C ASN A 209 3.16 -5.97 4.56
N GLN A 210 3.55 -7.22 4.82
CA GLN A 210 4.86 -7.72 4.44
C GLN A 210 4.93 -8.01 2.94
N LEU A 211 6.11 -7.84 2.33
CA LEU A 211 6.32 -8.19 0.93
C LEU A 211 5.94 -9.65 0.64
N LEU A 212 5.50 -9.93 -0.58
CA LEU A 212 5.02 -11.22 -1.06
C LEU A 212 3.83 -11.77 -0.27
N THR A 213 3.07 -10.90 0.40
CA THR A 213 1.81 -11.28 1.06
C THR A 213 0.65 -11.04 0.10
N PRO A 214 -0.11 -12.08 -0.29
CA PRO A 214 -1.28 -11.92 -1.12
C PRO A 214 -2.36 -11.12 -0.40
N HIS A 215 -2.92 -10.13 -1.09
CA HIS A 215 -3.95 -9.26 -0.51
C HIS A 215 -4.78 -8.52 -1.56
N TRP A 216 -5.91 -7.96 -1.12
CA TRP A 216 -6.70 -6.98 -1.85
C TRP A 216 -7.34 -6.00 -0.88
N VAL A 217 -7.71 -4.82 -1.38
CA VAL A 217 -8.25 -3.74 -0.56
C VAL A 217 -9.51 -3.20 -1.21
N THR A 218 -10.60 -3.10 -0.45
CA THR A 218 -11.90 -2.58 -0.92
C THR A 218 -12.25 -1.31 -0.18
N ALA A 219 -12.63 -0.24 -0.89
CA ALA A 219 -13.24 0.94 -0.29
C ALA A 219 -14.72 0.67 0.00
N GLU A 220 -15.24 1.25 1.07
CA GLU A 220 -16.67 1.24 1.37
C GLU A 220 -17.43 2.27 0.50
N ASP A 221 -18.56 2.78 0.96
CA ASP A 221 -19.51 3.62 0.23
C ASP A 221 -19.08 5.08 0.03
N GLU A 222 -17.81 5.39 0.32
CA GLU A 222 -17.19 6.71 0.11
C GLU A 222 -15.82 6.60 -0.56
N ILE A 223 -15.32 7.71 -1.11
CA ILE A 223 -13.96 7.77 -1.62
C ILE A 223 -12.99 7.62 -0.45
N ALA A 224 -12.06 6.70 -0.57
CA ALA A 224 -11.11 6.40 0.48
C ALA A 224 -9.67 6.71 0.05
N VAL A 225 -8.94 7.43 0.89
CA VAL A 225 -7.55 7.86 0.66
C VAL A 225 -6.64 7.20 1.69
N SER A 226 -5.60 6.53 1.22
CA SER A 226 -4.50 6.06 2.06
C SER A 226 -3.16 6.56 1.54
N VAL A 227 -2.24 6.78 2.47
CA VAL A 227 -0.82 6.95 2.14
C VAL A 227 -0.11 5.65 2.50
N ASN A 228 0.49 5.04 1.51
CA ASN A 228 1.24 3.81 1.70
C ASN A 228 2.74 4.12 1.66
N ILE A 229 3.46 3.75 2.73
CA ILE A 229 4.92 3.89 2.76
C ILE A 229 5.51 2.57 2.31
N SER A 230 6.11 2.56 1.14
CA SER A 230 6.77 1.39 0.54
C SER A 230 8.21 1.29 1.02
N HIS A 231 8.63 0.08 1.39
CA HIS A 231 9.98 -0.19 1.86
C HIS A 231 10.60 -1.33 1.07
N GLY A 232 11.89 -1.16 0.74
CA GLY A 232 12.71 -2.23 0.21
C GLY A 232 13.94 -2.44 1.08
N GLY A 233 14.37 -3.68 1.21
CA GLY A 233 15.59 -4.05 1.92
C GLY A 233 15.50 -3.81 3.43
N ILE A 234 14.36 -4.15 4.06
CA ILE A 234 14.26 -4.11 5.53
C ILE A 234 15.05 -5.27 6.11
N ALA A 235 15.97 -4.94 7.02
CA ALA A 235 16.80 -5.90 7.73
C ALA A 235 16.78 -5.63 9.24
N GLN A 236 16.81 -6.69 10.03
CA GLN A 236 17.02 -6.66 11.48
C GLN A 236 18.42 -7.20 11.78
N ASN A 237 19.27 -6.42 12.48
CA ASN A 237 20.64 -6.78 12.76
C ASN A 237 21.47 -7.17 11.50
N GLY A 238 21.14 -6.57 10.34
CA GLY A 238 21.78 -6.86 9.06
C GLY A 238 21.23 -8.07 8.32
N GLU A 239 20.24 -8.77 8.85
CA GLU A 239 19.60 -9.92 8.23
C GLU A 239 18.22 -9.57 7.69
N PHE A 240 17.95 -9.93 6.43
CA PHE A 240 16.65 -9.81 5.80
C PHE A 240 15.69 -10.91 6.28
N CYS A 241 14.39 -10.65 6.29
CA CYS A 241 13.41 -11.71 6.50
C CYS A 241 13.46 -12.74 5.35
N LEU A 242 12.90 -13.93 5.60
CA LEU A 242 12.97 -15.06 4.65
C LEU A 242 12.40 -14.71 3.26
N ASN A 243 11.32 -13.94 3.22
CA ASN A 243 10.70 -13.53 1.95
C ASN A 243 11.59 -12.59 1.14
N GLU A 244 12.23 -11.64 1.80
CA GLU A 244 13.20 -10.73 1.16
C GLU A 244 14.41 -11.52 0.66
N GLN A 245 14.90 -12.50 1.43
CA GLN A 245 16.01 -13.38 1.01
C GLN A 245 15.63 -14.16 -0.24
N ALA A 246 14.43 -14.75 -0.30
CA ALA A 246 13.96 -15.50 -1.47
C ALA A 246 13.84 -14.62 -2.72
N LEU A 247 13.30 -13.40 -2.56
CA LEU A 247 13.20 -12.44 -3.65
C LEU A 247 14.57 -11.98 -4.16
N ARG A 248 15.51 -11.70 -3.25
CA ARG A 248 16.87 -11.29 -3.60
C ARG A 248 17.65 -12.38 -4.31
N LYS A 249 17.48 -13.65 -3.90
CA LYS A 249 18.05 -14.77 -4.61
C LYS A 249 17.55 -14.86 -6.06
N ARG A 250 16.25 -14.62 -6.30
CA ARG A 250 15.74 -14.53 -7.66
C ARG A 250 16.39 -13.40 -8.45
N TRP A 251 16.66 -12.24 -7.84
CA TRP A 251 17.30 -11.10 -8.51
C TRP A 251 18.76 -11.34 -8.88
N GLU A 252 19.44 -12.34 -8.27
CA GLU A 252 20.75 -12.80 -8.73
C GLU A 252 20.65 -13.42 -10.12
N ASP A 253 19.55 -14.18 -10.39
CA ASP A 253 19.27 -14.81 -11.67
C ASP A 253 18.55 -13.87 -12.66
N LYS A 254 17.81 -12.91 -12.16
CA LYS A 254 16.91 -11.97 -12.89
C LYS A 254 17.11 -10.52 -12.41
N PRO A 255 18.28 -9.92 -12.61
CA PRO A 255 18.59 -8.60 -12.07
C PRO A 255 17.69 -7.49 -12.61
N GLU A 256 17.14 -7.66 -13.81
CA GLU A 256 16.17 -6.73 -14.42
C GLU A 256 14.85 -6.62 -13.67
N GLU A 257 14.52 -7.60 -12.83
CA GLU A 257 13.30 -7.59 -12.00
C GLU A 257 13.50 -6.83 -10.68
N ALA A 258 14.74 -6.51 -10.31
CA ALA A 258 15.04 -5.89 -9.02
C ALA A 258 14.54 -4.45 -8.97
N TRP A 259 13.80 -4.10 -7.90
CA TRP A 259 13.34 -2.72 -7.69
C TRP A 259 14.47 -1.69 -7.52
N LEU A 260 15.70 -2.14 -7.22
CA LEU A 260 16.88 -1.28 -7.13
C LEU A 260 17.32 -0.71 -8.49
N VAL A 261 16.94 -1.32 -9.60
CA VAL A 261 17.31 -0.83 -10.95
C VAL A 261 16.31 0.21 -11.49
N ASP A 262 15.24 0.51 -10.78
CA ASP A 262 14.30 1.55 -11.18
C ASP A 262 14.86 2.93 -10.81
N GLU A 263 15.35 3.66 -11.81
CA GLU A 263 16.00 4.98 -11.64
C GLU A 263 15.05 6.09 -11.14
N ARG A 264 13.74 5.82 -11.10
CA ARG A 264 12.73 6.80 -10.68
C ARG A 264 12.59 6.95 -9.16
N TYR A 265 13.28 6.15 -8.39
CA TYR A 265 13.15 6.13 -6.92
C TYR A 265 14.41 6.63 -6.21
#